data_409ecb23933cd952c1648f03d20ce1a0
#
_entry.id   409ecb23933cd952c1648f03d20ce1a0
#
_cell.length_a   1.000
_cell.length_b   1.000
_cell.length_c   1.000
_cell.angle_alpha   90.00
_cell.angle_beta   90.00
_cell.angle_gamma   90.00
#
_symmetry.space_group_name_H-M   'P 1'
#
loop_
_entity.id
_entity.type
_entity.pdbx_description
1 polymer ?
#
loop_
_entity_poly.entity_id
_entity_poly.type
_entity_poly.pdbx_seq_one_letter_code
_entity_poly.pdbx_strand_id
1 'polypeptide(L)'
;KALLANGLTEAGCMAHARRKFFDLHSQKQSLIAGEALDYFGKLYGVEREVVELDADERRRIRGAKARPIADELHAWLTRQRQVVPNGSGTARAIDYSLKRWGALTHYLSDGQVPIDNNWIENQIRPIALGRKNWLFAGSLRAGKRAAAIMSLVQSAKLNGHQPLAYLKNVLTRLPTQPASRVGELLPHRWQPQIPA
;
A
#
# COMPACT_ATOMS: atom_id res chain seq x y z
N LYS A 1 6.99 7.46 -15.12
CA LYS A 1 8.32 7.49 -15.80
C LYS A 1 9.20 8.63 -15.27
N ALA A 2 8.68 9.85 -15.07
CA ALA A 2 9.49 11.00 -14.59
C ALA A 2 10.06 10.77 -13.16
N LEU A 3 9.32 10.14 -12.26
CA LEU A 3 9.79 9.86 -10.89
C LEU A 3 10.91 8.83 -10.86
N LEU A 4 10.84 7.78 -11.70
CA LEU A 4 11.89 6.75 -11.78
C LEU A 4 13.20 7.32 -12.38
N ALA A 5 13.11 8.33 -13.24
CA ALA A 5 14.28 9.02 -13.77
C ALA A 5 15.08 9.78 -12.69
N ASN A 6 14.48 10.05 -11.53
CA ASN A 6 15.09 10.76 -10.40
C ASN A 6 15.67 9.82 -9.32
N GLY A 7 15.98 8.58 -9.67
CA GLY A 7 16.59 7.62 -8.74
C GLY A 7 15.61 6.97 -7.73
N LEU A 8 14.31 7.13 -7.92
CA LEU A 8 13.32 6.45 -7.09
C LEU A 8 13.14 4.99 -7.53
N THR A 9 13.09 4.08 -6.56
CA THR A 9 12.81 2.66 -6.80
C THR A 9 11.30 2.40 -6.73
N GLU A 10 10.77 1.71 -7.74
CA GLU A 10 9.37 1.29 -7.75
C GLU A 10 9.17 0.02 -6.94
N ALA A 11 8.35 0.08 -5.90
CA ALA A 11 7.82 -1.10 -5.22
C ALA A 11 6.41 -1.39 -5.74
N GLY A 12 6.19 -2.62 -6.21
CA GLY A 12 4.90 -3.07 -6.71
C GLY A 12 4.02 -3.62 -5.59
N CYS A 13 2.72 -3.71 -5.84
CA CYS A 13 1.74 -4.24 -4.90
C CYS A 13 1.27 -5.62 -5.37
N MET A 14 1.61 -6.68 -4.64
CA MET A 14 1.18 -8.06 -4.95
C MET A 14 -0.34 -8.23 -4.85
N ALA A 15 -1.02 -7.48 -3.97
CA ALA A 15 -2.48 -7.54 -3.87
C ALA A 15 -3.17 -7.13 -5.19
N HIS A 16 -2.62 -6.15 -5.92
CA HIS A 16 -3.15 -5.76 -7.23
C HIS A 16 -2.93 -6.84 -8.30
N ALA A 17 -1.77 -7.49 -8.32
CA ALA A 17 -1.52 -8.61 -9.20
C ALA A 17 -2.47 -9.77 -8.88
N ARG A 18 -2.56 -10.18 -7.61
CA ARG A 18 -3.46 -11.23 -7.13
C ARG A 18 -4.92 -10.96 -7.48
N ARG A 19 -5.39 -9.71 -7.33
CA ARG A 19 -6.80 -9.35 -7.61
C ARG A 19 -7.19 -9.65 -9.05
N LYS A 20 -6.30 -9.44 -10.02
CA LYS A 20 -6.59 -9.74 -11.44
C LYS A 20 -6.88 -11.21 -11.68
N PHE A 21 -6.18 -12.12 -10.99
CA PHE A 21 -6.46 -13.55 -11.04
C PHE A 21 -7.70 -13.92 -10.23
N PHE A 22 -7.90 -13.29 -9.08
CA PHE A 22 -9.09 -13.50 -8.27
C PHE A 22 -10.38 -13.18 -9.04
N ASP A 23 -10.44 -12.06 -9.74
CA ASP A 23 -11.59 -11.66 -10.53
C ASP A 23 -11.88 -12.67 -11.67
N LEU A 24 -10.85 -13.23 -12.27
CA LEU A 24 -10.97 -14.27 -13.31
C LEU A 24 -11.42 -15.62 -12.74
N HIS A 25 -10.94 -15.99 -11.57
CA HIS A 25 -11.33 -17.23 -10.92
C HIS A 25 -12.78 -17.16 -10.42
N SER A 26 -13.14 -16.08 -9.74
CA SER A 26 -14.49 -15.89 -9.17
C SER A 26 -15.58 -15.73 -10.22
N GLN A 27 -15.29 -15.09 -11.36
CA GLN A 27 -16.29 -14.83 -12.39
C GLN A 27 -16.37 -15.94 -13.45
N LYS A 28 -15.26 -16.60 -13.78
CA LYS A 28 -15.14 -17.52 -14.91
C LYS A 28 -14.59 -18.89 -14.53
N GLN A 29 -14.34 -19.16 -13.26
CA GLN A 29 -13.75 -20.40 -12.75
C GLN A 29 -12.49 -20.84 -13.52
N SER A 30 -11.65 -19.87 -13.93
CA SER A 30 -10.43 -20.12 -14.66
C SER A 30 -9.46 -20.96 -13.83
N LEU A 31 -9.10 -22.15 -14.31
CA LEU A 31 -8.13 -23.04 -13.65
C LEU A 31 -6.76 -22.38 -13.53
N ILE A 32 -6.28 -21.73 -14.60
CA ILE A 32 -5.01 -20.97 -14.60
C ILE A 32 -5.04 -19.88 -13.50
N ALA A 33 -6.17 -19.21 -13.34
CA ALA A 33 -6.30 -18.21 -12.30
C ALA A 33 -6.28 -18.83 -10.89
N GLY A 34 -6.88 -20.03 -10.71
CA GLY A 34 -6.83 -20.79 -9.45
C GLY A 34 -5.39 -21.15 -9.08
N GLU A 35 -4.63 -21.74 -10.02
CA GLU A 35 -3.23 -22.10 -9.80
C GLU A 35 -2.36 -20.86 -9.46
N ALA A 36 -2.58 -19.73 -10.16
CA ALA A 36 -1.90 -18.48 -9.81
C ALA A 36 -2.20 -18.04 -8.37
N LEU A 37 -3.47 -18.16 -7.94
CA LEU A 37 -3.87 -17.80 -6.57
C LEU A 37 -3.21 -18.67 -5.52
N ASP A 38 -2.92 -19.93 -5.79
CA ASP A 38 -2.17 -20.81 -4.89
C ASP A 38 -0.75 -20.31 -4.66
N TYR A 39 -0.05 -19.86 -5.72
CA TYR A 39 1.26 -19.23 -5.58
C TYR A 39 1.21 -17.95 -4.73
N PHE A 40 0.24 -17.07 -4.99
CA PHE A 40 0.04 -15.88 -4.16
C PHE A 40 -0.27 -16.27 -2.70
N GLY A 41 -1.09 -17.31 -2.49
CA GLY A 41 -1.38 -17.84 -1.17
C GLY A 41 -0.13 -18.27 -0.39
N LYS A 42 0.80 -18.96 -1.07
CA LYS A 42 2.10 -19.37 -0.50
C LYS A 42 2.96 -18.14 -0.14
N LEU A 43 3.06 -17.13 -1.02
CA LEU A 43 3.82 -15.90 -0.74
C LEU A 43 3.26 -15.16 0.48
N TYR A 44 1.94 -14.99 0.57
CA TYR A 44 1.31 -14.40 1.74
C TYR A 44 1.41 -15.29 3.00
N GLY A 45 1.58 -16.61 2.82
CA GLY A 45 1.91 -17.54 3.90
C GLY A 45 3.22 -17.15 4.58
N VAL A 46 4.28 -16.95 3.79
CA VAL A 46 5.58 -16.51 4.31
C VAL A 46 5.48 -15.13 4.99
N GLU A 47 4.70 -14.19 4.42
CA GLU A 47 4.53 -12.86 5.04
C GLU A 47 3.90 -12.92 6.42
N ARG A 48 2.95 -13.84 6.66
CA ARG A 48 2.37 -14.04 8.01
C ARG A 48 3.39 -14.52 9.03
N GLU A 49 4.39 -15.31 8.60
CA GLU A 49 5.44 -15.79 9.50
C GLU A 49 6.41 -14.67 9.92
N VAL A 50 6.56 -13.63 9.10
CA VAL A 50 7.58 -12.59 9.29
C VAL A 50 7.04 -11.24 9.75
N VAL A 51 5.74 -11.11 10.00
CA VAL A 51 5.08 -9.83 10.28
C VAL A 51 5.65 -9.10 11.50
N GLU A 52 6.00 -9.84 12.56
CA GLU A 52 6.54 -9.28 13.82
C GLU A 52 8.07 -9.18 13.86
N LEU A 53 8.76 -9.62 12.79
CA LEU A 53 10.21 -9.64 12.74
C LEU A 53 10.78 -8.29 12.30
N ASP A 54 12.03 -8.01 12.63
CA ASP A 54 12.75 -6.85 12.12
C ASP A 54 13.03 -6.96 10.60
N ALA A 55 13.53 -5.88 10.02
CA ALA A 55 13.73 -5.79 8.57
C ALA A 55 14.78 -6.77 8.04
N ASP A 56 15.87 -6.99 8.79
CA ASP A 56 16.96 -7.87 8.34
C ASP A 56 16.54 -9.33 8.40
N GLU A 57 15.89 -9.73 9.48
CA GLU A 57 15.38 -11.09 9.63
C GLU A 57 14.25 -11.37 8.64
N ARG A 58 13.37 -10.40 8.43
CA ARG A 58 12.32 -10.47 7.39
C ARG A 58 12.91 -10.68 6.01
N ARG A 59 13.93 -9.90 5.64
CA ARG A 59 14.65 -10.06 4.37
C ARG A 59 15.29 -11.45 4.24
N ARG A 60 15.92 -11.95 5.30
CA ARG A 60 16.57 -13.27 5.33
C ARG A 60 15.55 -14.38 5.06
N ILE A 61 14.43 -14.40 5.77
CA ILE A 61 13.40 -15.44 5.63
C ILE A 61 12.70 -15.34 4.27
N ARG A 62 12.39 -14.13 3.79
CA ARG A 62 11.86 -13.91 2.44
C ARG A 62 12.80 -14.46 1.37
N GLY A 63 14.11 -14.23 1.51
CA GLY A 63 15.13 -14.79 0.62
C GLY A 63 15.12 -16.30 0.60
N ALA A 64 15.01 -16.94 1.77
CA ALA A 64 15.03 -18.38 1.89
C ALA A 64 13.73 -19.08 1.47
N LYS A 65 12.57 -18.51 1.81
CA LYS A 65 11.27 -19.17 1.62
C LYS A 65 10.44 -18.57 0.47
N ALA A 66 10.34 -17.24 0.37
CA ALA A 66 9.46 -16.59 -0.60
C ALA A 66 10.11 -16.46 -1.99
N ARG A 67 11.42 -16.27 -2.09
CA ARG A 67 12.11 -16.15 -3.38
C ARG A 67 11.94 -17.39 -4.26
N PRO A 68 12.16 -18.63 -3.79
CA PRO A 68 11.91 -19.81 -4.61
C PRO A 68 10.48 -19.88 -5.15
N ILE A 69 9.48 -19.54 -4.31
CA ILE A 69 8.07 -19.52 -4.72
C ILE A 69 7.83 -18.44 -5.79
N ALA A 70 8.45 -17.27 -5.65
CA ALA A 70 8.34 -16.20 -6.64
C ALA A 70 8.99 -16.60 -7.98
N ASP A 71 10.15 -17.24 -7.93
CA ASP A 71 10.85 -17.72 -9.14
C ASP A 71 10.04 -18.81 -9.87
N GLU A 72 9.44 -19.74 -9.12
CA GLU A 72 8.52 -20.74 -9.68
C GLU A 72 7.29 -20.08 -10.31
N LEU A 73 6.68 -19.11 -9.64
CA LEU A 73 5.54 -18.35 -10.17
C LEU A 73 5.92 -17.62 -11.47
N HIS A 74 7.09 -16.97 -11.51
CA HIS A 74 7.56 -16.29 -12.71
C HIS A 74 7.71 -17.24 -13.89
N ALA A 75 8.40 -18.38 -13.67
CA ALA A 75 8.58 -19.41 -14.69
C ALA A 75 7.24 -19.99 -15.13
N TRP A 76 6.32 -20.22 -14.21
CA TRP A 76 4.98 -20.72 -14.51
C TRP A 76 4.17 -19.70 -15.32
N LEU A 77 4.14 -18.42 -14.92
CA LEU A 77 3.47 -17.34 -15.66
C LEU A 77 4.02 -17.21 -17.09
N THR A 78 5.33 -17.31 -17.25
CA THR A 78 6.00 -17.26 -18.56
C THR A 78 5.53 -18.39 -19.46
N ARG A 79 5.46 -19.62 -18.93
CA ARG A 79 4.92 -20.78 -19.68
C ARG A 79 3.45 -20.61 -20.03
N GLN A 80 2.62 -20.21 -19.07
CA GLN A 80 1.19 -20.01 -19.31
C GLN A 80 0.92 -18.93 -20.36
N ARG A 81 1.77 -17.89 -20.41
CA ARG A 81 1.64 -16.82 -21.41
C ARG A 81 1.75 -17.32 -22.85
N GLN A 82 2.49 -18.42 -23.09
CA GLN A 82 2.66 -18.99 -24.42
C GLN A 82 1.39 -19.68 -24.95
N VAL A 83 0.56 -20.22 -24.05
CA VAL A 83 -0.62 -21.01 -24.42
C VAL A 83 -1.93 -20.24 -24.30
N VAL A 84 -1.91 -19.10 -23.57
CA VAL A 84 -3.11 -18.29 -23.36
C VAL A 84 -3.35 -17.35 -24.55
N PRO A 85 -4.58 -17.29 -25.13
CA PRO A 85 -4.90 -16.43 -26.26
C PRO A 85 -4.66 -14.95 -25.97
N ASN A 86 -4.06 -14.25 -26.93
CA ASN A 86 -3.84 -12.82 -26.86
C ASN A 86 -5.17 -12.07 -26.65
N GLY A 87 -5.13 -10.98 -25.88
CA GLY A 87 -6.32 -10.16 -25.60
C GLY A 87 -7.30 -10.76 -24.57
N SER A 88 -7.09 -12.01 -24.13
CA SER A 88 -7.89 -12.59 -23.05
C SER A 88 -7.68 -11.91 -21.71
N GLY A 89 -8.63 -12.07 -20.79
CA GLY A 89 -8.48 -11.59 -19.41
C GLY A 89 -7.27 -12.19 -18.70
N THR A 90 -7.05 -13.50 -18.92
CA THR A 90 -5.91 -14.24 -18.36
C THR A 90 -4.58 -13.72 -18.92
N ALA A 91 -4.48 -13.48 -20.24
CA ALA A 91 -3.29 -12.88 -20.83
C ALA A 91 -2.98 -11.51 -20.21
N ARG A 92 -3.98 -10.64 -20.05
CA ARG A 92 -3.80 -9.32 -19.41
C ARG A 92 -3.34 -9.42 -17.96
N ALA A 93 -3.82 -10.39 -17.19
CA ALA A 93 -3.39 -10.61 -15.80
C ALA A 93 -1.93 -11.08 -15.73
N ILE A 94 -1.55 -12.03 -16.62
CA ILE A 94 -0.17 -12.53 -16.74
C ILE A 94 0.76 -11.40 -17.20
N ASP A 95 0.41 -10.69 -18.25
CA ASP A 95 1.22 -9.59 -18.81
C ASP A 95 1.44 -8.47 -17.79
N TYR A 96 0.43 -8.14 -16.96
CA TYR A 96 0.57 -7.19 -15.88
C TYR A 96 1.64 -7.64 -14.87
N SER A 97 1.59 -8.91 -14.46
CA SER A 97 2.52 -9.46 -13.48
C SER A 97 3.94 -9.54 -14.04
N LEU A 98 4.13 -10.07 -15.26
CA LEU A 98 5.44 -10.20 -15.89
C LEU A 98 6.09 -8.84 -16.17
N LYS A 99 5.34 -7.87 -16.71
CA LYS A 99 5.85 -6.51 -17.00
C LYS A 99 6.31 -5.75 -15.75
N ARG A 100 5.74 -6.06 -14.60
CA ARG A 100 6.04 -5.39 -13.33
C ARG A 100 6.80 -6.29 -12.36
N TRP A 101 7.36 -7.41 -12.84
CA TRP A 101 7.93 -8.44 -11.99
C TRP A 101 8.99 -7.91 -11.03
N GLY A 102 9.95 -7.12 -11.52
CA GLY A 102 10.98 -6.51 -10.69
C GLY A 102 10.42 -5.63 -9.57
N ALA A 103 9.41 -4.81 -9.88
CA ALA A 103 8.74 -3.99 -8.88
C ALA A 103 7.94 -4.85 -7.87
N LEU A 104 7.24 -5.89 -8.33
CA LEU A 104 6.46 -6.80 -7.48
C LEU A 104 7.33 -7.62 -6.53
N THR A 105 8.56 -7.95 -6.94
CA THR A 105 9.50 -8.76 -6.13
C THR A 105 10.51 -7.92 -5.35
N HIS A 106 10.45 -6.60 -5.43
CA HIS A 106 11.37 -5.71 -4.72
C HIS A 106 11.36 -5.95 -3.21
N TYR A 107 10.20 -6.23 -2.62
CA TYR A 107 10.05 -6.53 -1.19
C TYR A 107 10.87 -7.74 -0.71
N LEU A 108 11.27 -8.65 -1.61
CA LEU A 108 12.11 -9.81 -1.28
C LEU A 108 13.55 -9.43 -0.95
N SER A 109 14.02 -8.29 -1.46
CA SER A 109 15.38 -7.80 -1.24
C SER A 109 15.47 -6.69 -0.19
N ASP A 110 14.33 -6.12 0.21
CA ASP A 110 14.26 -5.07 1.22
C ASP A 110 13.19 -5.43 2.28
N GLY A 111 13.67 -5.70 3.49
CA GLY A 111 12.78 -6.09 4.60
C GLY A 111 11.87 -4.96 5.12
N GLN A 112 12.14 -3.70 4.77
CA GLN A 112 11.29 -2.57 5.13
C GLN A 112 10.10 -2.42 4.17
N VAL A 113 10.24 -2.91 2.93
CA VAL A 113 9.18 -2.83 1.92
C VAL A 113 8.14 -3.92 2.15
N PRO A 114 6.85 -3.58 2.33
CA PRO A 114 5.79 -4.59 2.46
C PRO A 114 5.48 -5.24 1.10
N ILE A 115 4.92 -6.47 1.13
CA ILE A 115 4.47 -7.20 -0.07
C ILE A 115 3.37 -6.47 -0.84
N ASP A 116 2.58 -5.66 -0.14
CA ASP A 116 1.51 -4.82 -0.74
C ASP A 116 1.40 -3.47 -0.04
N ASN A 117 0.64 -2.57 -0.65
CA ASN A 117 0.40 -1.22 -0.13
C ASN A 117 -0.99 -1.05 0.52
N ASN A 118 -1.65 -2.15 0.89
CA ASN A 118 -3.00 -2.11 1.45
C ASN A 118 -3.09 -1.23 2.71
N TRP A 119 -2.03 -1.23 3.52
CA TRP A 119 -1.98 -0.37 4.70
C TRP A 119 -2.09 1.11 4.33
N ILE A 120 -1.31 1.57 3.35
CA ILE A 120 -1.34 2.97 2.87
C ILE A 120 -2.69 3.26 2.19
N GLU A 121 -3.18 2.35 1.36
CA GLU A 121 -4.47 2.52 0.67
C GLU A 121 -5.62 2.66 1.67
N ASN A 122 -5.60 1.94 2.78
CA ASN A 122 -6.59 2.07 3.84
C ASN A 122 -6.53 3.46 4.53
N GLN A 123 -5.35 4.11 4.61
CA GLN A 123 -5.25 5.48 5.14
C GLN A 123 -5.89 6.51 4.18
N ILE A 124 -5.85 6.26 2.87
CA ILE A 124 -6.43 7.13 1.84
C ILE A 124 -7.91 6.83 1.61
N ARG A 125 -8.38 5.65 1.98
CA ARG A 125 -9.75 5.17 1.74
C ARG A 125 -10.85 6.14 2.22
N PRO A 126 -10.74 6.80 3.41
CA PRO A 126 -11.75 7.78 3.83
C PRO A 126 -11.93 8.93 2.84
N ILE A 127 -10.83 9.40 2.22
CA ILE A 127 -10.88 10.44 1.17
C ILE A 127 -11.59 9.90 -0.07
N ALA A 128 -11.24 8.69 -0.51
CA ALA A 128 -11.82 8.07 -1.69
C ALA A 128 -13.34 7.81 -1.53
N LEU A 129 -13.78 7.41 -0.35
CA LEU A 129 -15.20 7.21 -0.03
C LEU A 129 -15.93 8.55 0.12
N GLY A 130 -15.35 9.52 0.82
CA GLY A 130 -15.94 10.84 1.04
C GLY A 130 -16.10 11.65 -0.24
N ARG A 131 -15.28 11.39 -1.27
CA ARG A 131 -15.35 12.07 -2.57
C ARG A 131 -16.75 12.02 -3.20
N LYS A 132 -17.48 10.94 -3.02
CA LYS A 132 -18.86 10.80 -3.52
C LYS A 132 -19.84 11.74 -2.82
N ASN A 133 -19.58 12.06 -1.56
CA ASN A 133 -20.44 12.95 -0.76
C ASN A 133 -20.07 14.43 -0.98
N TRP A 134 -18.79 14.72 -1.23
CA TRP A 134 -18.30 16.09 -1.38
C TRP A 134 -18.38 16.61 -2.80
N LEU A 135 -18.73 15.78 -3.78
CA LEU A 135 -18.85 16.05 -5.20
C LEU A 135 -17.57 16.62 -5.83
N PHE A 136 -17.07 17.77 -5.34
CA PHE A 136 -15.85 18.42 -5.81
C PHE A 136 -15.22 19.30 -4.70
N ALA A 137 -13.95 19.64 -4.87
CA ALA A 137 -13.21 20.44 -3.89
C ALA A 137 -13.39 21.97 -4.07
N GLY A 138 -14.08 22.40 -5.11
CA GLY A 138 -14.32 23.82 -5.44
C GLY A 138 -13.10 24.53 -6.06
N SER A 139 -11.89 24.28 -5.57
CA SER A 139 -10.64 24.83 -6.11
C SER A 139 -9.44 23.99 -5.72
N LEU A 140 -8.31 24.15 -6.43
CA LEU A 140 -7.05 23.49 -6.08
C LEU A 140 -6.62 23.85 -4.65
N ARG A 141 -6.80 25.09 -4.21
CA ARG A 141 -6.46 25.55 -2.86
C ARG A 141 -7.32 24.86 -1.80
N ALA A 142 -8.62 24.72 -2.04
CA ALA A 142 -9.54 24.00 -1.16
C ALA A 142 -9.18 22.51 -1.08
N GLY A 143 -8.85 21.88 -2.21
CA GLY A 143 -8.39 20.49 -2.26
C GLY A 143 -7.11 20.25 -1.47
N LYS A 144 -6.11 21.14 -1.59
CA LYS A 144 -4.86 21.07 -0.81
C LYS A 144 -5.13 21.19 0.70
N ARG A 145 -6.02 22.10 1.10
CA ARG A 145 -6.41 22.26 2.53
C ARG A 145 -7.11 21.01 3.05
N ALA A 146 -8.06 20.47 2.30
CA ALA A 146 -8.75 19.24 2.69
C ALA A 146 -7.76 18.07 2.83
N ALA A 147 -6.83 17.91 1.90
CA ALA A 147 -5.79 16.88 1.99
C ALA A 147 -4.91 17.05 3.22
N ALA A 148 -4.49 18.29 3.55
CA ALA A 148 -3.69 18.57 4.75
C ALA A 148 -4.45 18.22 6.03
N ILE A 149 -5.71 18.63 6.16
CA ILE A 149 -6.54 18.30 7.32
C ILE A 149 -6.74 16.80 7.46
N MET A 150 -7.03 16.10 6.36
CA MET A 150 -7.20 14.64 6.37
C MET A 150 -5.90 13.93 6.75
N SER A 151 -4.74 14.41 6.29
CA SER A 151 -3.43 13.89 6.70
C SER A 151 -3.22 14.04 8.21
N LEU A 152 -3.53 15.20 8.79
CA LEU A 152 -3.44 15.43 10.24
C LEU A 152 -4.38 14.49 11.01
N VAL A 153 -5.63 14.33 10.56
CA VAL A 153 -6.61 13.42 11.18
C VAL A 153 -6.12 11.97 11.17
N GLN A 154 -5.63 11.49 10.02
CA GLN A 154 -5.13 10.11 9.92
C GLN A 154 -3.84 9.92 10.73
N SER A 155 -2.92 10.88 10.69
CA SER A 155 -1.71 10.83 11.50
C SER A 155 -2.02 10.85 13.00
N ALA A 156 -3.01 11.62 13.44
CA ALA A 156 -3.45 11.61 14.84
C ALA A 156 -3.94 10.21 15.25
N LYS A 157 -4.78 9.57 14.43
CA LYS A 157 -5.24 8.19 14.67
C LYS A 157 -4.09 7.19 14.75
N LEU A 158 -3.13 7.28 13.83
CA LEU A 158 -1.96 6.40 13.80
C LEU A 158 -1.06 6.55 15.03
N ASN A 159 -1.06 7.74 15.64
CA ASN A 159 -0.34 8.00 16.90
C ASN A 159 -1.22 7.76 18.15
N GLY A 160 -2.38 7.11 18.02
CA GLY A 160 -3.26 6.75 19.14
C GLY A 160 -4.07 7.93 19.70
N HIS A 161 -4.10 9.07 19.01
CA HIS A 161 -4.83 10.25 19.46
C HIS A 161 -6.28 10.24 18.96
N GLN A 162 -7.20 10.72 19.80
CA GLN A 162 -8.58 10.98 19.40
C GLN A 162 -8.61 12.24 18.52
N PRO A 163 -9.01 12.16 17.22
CA PRO A 163 -8.82 13.23 16.25
C PRO A 163 -9.53 14.55 16.60
N LEU A 164 -10.73 14.48 17.20
CA LEU A 164 -11.47 15.67 17.60
C LEU A 164 -10.75 16.41 18.74
N ALA A 165 -10.28 15.68 19.75
CA ALA A 165 -9.51 16.26 20.87
C ALA A 165 -8.20 16.88 20.37
N TYR A 166 -7.49 16.17 19.47
CA TYR A 166 -6.29 16.69 18.83
C TYR A 166 -6.57 18.00 18.08
N LEU A 167 -7.52 17.99 17.14
CA LEU A 167 -7.82 19.18 16.34
C LEU A 167 -8.32 20.35 17.19
N LYS A 168 -9.18 20.10 18.19
CA LYS A 168 -9.64 21.14 19.12
C LYS A 168 -8.46 21.80 19.82
N ASN A 169 -7.54 21.03 20.39
CA ASN A 169 -6.37 21.56 21.08
C ASN A 169 -5.44 22.32 20.12
N VAL A 170 -5.16 21.76 18.93
CA VAL A 170 -4.32 22.43 17.94
C VAL A 170 -4.91 23.76 17.50
N LEU A 171 -6.20 23.81 17.19
CA LEU A 171 -6.88 25.05 16.77
C LEU A 171 -6.94 26.10 17.88
N THR A 172 -7.03 25.68 19.14
CA THR A 172 -6.97 26.58 20.28
C THR A 172 -5.57 27.18 20.46
N ARG A 173 -4.52 26.38 20.27
CA ARG A 173 -3.12 26.81 20.47
C ARG A 173 -2.54 27.55 19.29
N LEU A 174 -2.91 27.19 18.09
CA LEU A 174 -2.28 27.68 16.86
C LEU A 174 -2.20 29.21 16.73
N PRO A 175 -3.21 30.00 17.12
CA PRO A 175 -3.15 31.47 17.04
C PRO A 175 -2.04 32.13 17.88
N THR A 176 -1.63 31.48 18.97
CA THR A 176 -0.60 31.99 19.89
C THR A 176 0.70 31.18 19.85
N GLN A 177 0.76 30.13 19.03
CA GLN A 177 1.93 29.28 18.93
C GLN A 177 3.05 29.98 18.14
N PRO A 178 4.26 30.12 18.69
CA PRO A 178 5.39 30.67 17.95
C PRO A 178 5.67 29.85 16.69
N ALA A 179 5.97 30.51 15.56
CA ALA A 179 6.23 29.83 14.28
C ALA A 179 7.38 28.82 14.39
N SER A 180 8.42 29.11 15.17
CA SER A 180 9.54 28.18 15.44
C SER A 180 9.13 26.91 16.21
N ARG A 181 7.98 26.92 16.86
CA ARG A 181 7.47 25.80 17.67
C ARG A 181 6.21 25.12 17.10
N VAL A 182 5.78 25.49 15.90
CA VAL A 182 4.61 24.86 15.23
C VAL A 182 4.77 23.33 15.12
N GLY A 183 6.00 22.85 14.96
CA GLY A 183 6.28 21.41 14.92
C GLY A 183 5.81 20.61 16.15
N GLU A 184 5.64 21.25 17.32
CA GLU A 184 5.12 20.60 18.54
C GLU A 184 3.63 20.22 18.41
N LEU A 185 2.91 20.84 17.48
CA LEU A 185 1.50 20.57 17.21
C LEU A 185 1.31 19.41 16.21
N LEU A 186 2.38 18.87 15.62
CA LEU A 186 2.28 17.72 14.73
C LEU A 186 1.88 16.45 15.50
N PRO A 187 1.05 15.57 14.94
CA PRO A 187 0.47 14.43 15.66
C PRO A 187 1.48 13.54 16.40
N HIS A 188 2.66 13.31 15.83
CA HIS A 188 3.71 12.47 16.42
C HIS A 188 4.48 13.15 17.57
N ARG A 189 4.28 14.47 17.79
CA ARG A 189 4.89 15.25 18.87
C ARG A 189 3.88 15.83 19.83
N TRP A 190 2.60 15.80 19.43
CA TRP A 190 1.54 16.37 20.21
C TRP A 190 1.30 15.56 21.50
N GLN A 191 1.17 16.28 22.60
CA GLN A 191 0.77 15.73 23.89
C GLN A 191 -0.53 16.39 24.34
N PRO A 192 -1.51 15.61 24.86
CA PRO A 192 -2.70 16.18 25.49
C PRO A 192 -2.28 17.08 26.64
N GLN A 193 -2.75 18.32 26.66
CA GLN A 193 -2.66 19.12 27.88
C GLN A 193 -3.68 18.55 28.84
N ILE A 194 -3.22 17.98 29.96
CA ILE A 194 -4.06 17.64 31.07
C ILE A 194 -4.54 18.98 31.64
N PRO A 195 -5.86 19.26 31.75
CA PRO A 195 -6.35 20.44 32.45
C PRO A 195 -5.82 20.37 33.89
N ALA A 196 -5.17 21.46 34.34
CA ALA A 196 -4.78 21.61 35.70
C ALA A 196 -6.02 21.71 36.59
#